data_6fe94dfb69e0297d52c0361443317965
#
_entry.id   6fe94dfb69e0297d52c0361443317965
#
_cell.length_a   1.000
_cell.length_b   1.000
_cell.length_c   1.000
_cell.angle_alpha   90.00
_cell.angle_beta   90.00
_cell.angle_gamma   90.00
#
_symmetry.space_group_name_H-M   'P 1'
#
loop_
_entity.id
_entity.type
_entity.pdbx_description
1 polymer ?
#
loop_
_entity_poly.entity_id
_entity_poly.type
_entity_poly.pdbx_seq_one_letter_code
_entity_poly.pdbx_strand_id
1 'polypeptide(L)'
;MHVSLFFTEIEVAGGNLVSIVEFTAIVSAVAGLLLAVFAIVQLRHMEKHRNVDISMKLFEWAENDRLRRAFRWVEEEFRFEDYEKYKAEVKSSFEVSDYPYEVTAFFEEVGFLVDKRFVDLDVIDDRLGPYIVSNWKKLEPWIMALRKEKGDETFGEHFRRLYEKTIRYMRRR
;
A
#
# COMPACT_ATOMS: atom_id res chain seq x y z
N MET A 1 -72.10 -8.36 34.29
CA MET A 1 -71.36 -9.50 33.71
C MET A 1 -70.63 -9.16 32.39
N HIS A 2 -71.03 -8.13 31.62
CA HIS A 2 -70.38 -7.75 30.35
C HIS A 2 -69.07 -6.95 30.48
N VAL A 3 -68.84 -6.24 31.57
CA VAL A 3 -67.67 -5.38 31.73
C VAL A 3 -66.37 -6.21 32.00
N SER A 4 -66.53 -7.35 32.72
CA SER A 4 -65.40 -8.24 33.04
C SER A 4 -64.80 -8.95 31.82
N LEU A 5 -65.65 -9.29 30.82
CA LEU A 5 -65.18 -9.92 29.56
C LEU A 5 -64.40 -8.93 28.68
N PHE A 6 -64.79 -7.66 28.68
CA PHE A 6 -64.09 -6.62 27.88
C PHE A 6 -62.67 -6.34 28.41
N PHE A 7 -62.50 -6.35 29.74
CA PHE A 7 -61.17 -6.15 30.34
C PHE A 7 -60.25 -7.35 30.09
N THR A 8 -60.76 -8.57 30.10
CA THR A 8 -59.95 -9.77 29.77
C THR A 8 -59.54 -9.82 28.31
N GLU A 9 -60.37 -9.40 27.38
CA GLU A 9 -59.97 -9.32 25.95
C GLU A 9 -58.94 -8.24 25.69
N ILE A 10 -59.00 -7.09 26.37
CA ILE A 10 -58.00 -6.02 26.23
C ILE A 10 -56.67 -6.48 26.84
N GLU A 11 -56.66 -7.20 27.94
CA GLU A 11 -55.45 -7.70 28.59
C GLU A 11 -54.77 -8.79 27.74
N VAL A 12 -55.50 -9.70 27.16
CA VAL A 12 -54.98 -10.75 26.25
C VAL A 12 -54.47 -10.13 24.93
N ALA A 13 -55.15 -9.12 24.38
CA ALA A 13 -54.69 -8.41 23.19
C ALA A 13 -53.42 -7.59 23.46
N GLY A 14 -53.34 -6.94 24.64
CA GLY A 14 -52.17 -6.21 25.08
C GLY A 14 -50.92 -7.11 25.28
N GLY A 15 -51.13 -8.28 25.92
CA GLY A 15 -50.06 -9.28 26.13
C GLY A 15 -49.51 -9.82 24.78
N ASN A 16 -50.36 -10.10 23.85
CA ASN A 16 -49.94 -10.57 22.51
C ASN A 16 -49.21 -9.48 21.71
N LEU A 17 -49.64 -8.19 21.79
CA LEU A 17 -49.00 -7.07 21.14
C LEU A 17 -47.58 -6.83 21.72
N VAL A 18 -47.40 -6.87 23.01
CA VAL A 18 -46.08 -6.73 23.69
C VAL A 18 -45.14 -7.86 23.23
N SER A 19 -45.61 -9.09 23.22
CA SER A 19 -44.85 -10.25 22.78
C SER A 19 -44.41 -10.15 21.30
N ILE A 20 -45.25 -9.64 20.42
CA ILE A 20 -44.94 -9.41 19.01
C ILE A 20 -43.86 -8.30 18.84
N VAL A 21 -43.97 -7.21 19.62
CA VAL A 21 -43.01 -6.12 19.61
C VAL A 21 -41.63 -6.60 20.10
N GLU A 22 -41.62 -7.35 21.18
CA GLU A 22 -40.37 -7.95 21.72
C GLU A 22 -39.73 -8.91 20.71
N PHE A 23 -40.51 -9.77 20.09
CA PHE A 23 -40.00 -10.69 19.05
C PHE A 23 -39.44 -9.95 17.85
N THR A 24 -40.14 -8.93 17.33
CA THR A 24 -39.64 -8.12 16.19
C THR A 24 -38.39 -7.34 16.58
N ALA A 25 -38.28 -6.85 17.80
CA ALA A 25 -37.08 -6.18 18.30
C ALA A 25 -35.86 -7.13 18.33
N ILE A 26 -36.04 -8.36 18.80
CA ILE A 26 -34.98 -9.38 18.85
C ILE A 26 -34.55 -9.74 17.41
N VAL A 27 -35.49 -9.99 16.50
CA VAL A 27 -35.20 -10.32 15.09
C VAL A 27 -34.45 -9.18 14.44
N SER A 28 -34.88 -7.93 14.66
CA SER A 28 -34.21 -6.74 14.11
C SER A 28 -32.80 -6.57 14.66
N ALA A 29 -32.59 -6.81 15.95
CA ALA A 29 -31.26 -6.75 16.55
C ALA A 29 -30.30 -7.81 15.97
N VAL A 30 -30.79 -9.05 15.82
CA VAL A 30 -30.02 -10.14 15.19
C VAL A 30 -29.70 -9.82 13.74
N ALA A 31 -30.70 -9.35 12.97
CA ALA A 31 -30.47 -8.95 11.57
C ALA A 31 -29.45 -7.81 11.46
N GLY A 32 -29.53 -6.80 12.33
CA GLY A 32 -28.57 -5.71 12.39
C GLY A 32 -27.15 -6.19 12.70
N LEU A 33 -27.00 -7.13 13.63
CA LEU A 33 -25.71 -7.73 13.95
C LEU A 33 -25.11 -8.50 12.76
N LEU A 34 -25.92 -9.30 12.09
CA LEU A 34 -25.49 -10.04 10.88
C LEU A 34 -25.07 -9.10 9.76
N LEU A 35 -25.81 -8.02 9.52
CA LEU A 35 -25.44 -7.00 8.54
C LEU A 35 -24.12 -6.30 8.91
N ALA A 36 -23.90 -5.99 10.16
CA ALA A 36 -22.66 -5.39 10.63
C ALA A 36 -21.46 -6.34 10.41
N VAL A 37 -21.59 -7.62 10.74
CA VAL A 37 -20.55 -8.64 10.47
C VAL A 37 -20.29 -8.77 8.98
N PHE A 38 -21.34 -8.83 8.16
CA PHE A 38 -21.22 -8.91 6.70
C PHE A 38 -20.51 -7.68 6.13
N ALA A 39 -20.85 -6.47 6.59
CA ALA A 39 -20.17 -5.24 6.18
C ALA A 39 -18.66 -5.25 6.51
N ILE A 40 -18.29 -5.73 7.70
CA ILE A 40 -16.87 -5.86 8.10
C ILE A 40 -16.13 -6.86 7.18
N VAL A 41 -16.74 -7.99 6.86
CA VAL A 41 -16.16 -8.98 5.95
C VAL A 41 -15.99 -8.40 4.54
N GLN A 42 -17.00 -7.67 4.03
CA GLN A 42 -16.90 -7.01 2.73
C GLN A 42 -15.79 -5.95 2.70
N LEU A 43 -15.68 -5.12 3.74
CA LEU A 43 -14.61 -4.11 3.82
C LEU A 43 -13.22 -4.76 3.75
N ARG A 44 -12.97 -5.83 4.51
CA ARG A 44 -11.70 -6.57 4.46
C ARG A 44 -11.43 -7.17 3.09
N HIS A 45 -12.47 -7.66 2.43
CA HIS A 45 -12.33 -8.21 1.07
C HIS A 45 -11.95 -7.13 0.05
N MET A 46 -12.59 -5.96 0.14
CA MET A 46 -12.27 -4.81 -0.71
C MET A 46 -10.83 -4.30 -0.50
N GLU A 47 -10.33 -4.25 0.74
CA GLU A 47 -8.94 -3.87 1.02
C GLU A 47 -7.95 -4.82 0.36
N LYS A 48 -8.20 -6.13 0.43
CA LYS A 48 -7.34 -7.13 -0.21
C LYS A 48 -7.31 -6.98 -1.74
N HIS A 49 -8.45 -6.75 -2.37
CA HIS A 49 -8.51 -6.51 -3.83
C HIS A 49 -7.76 -5.26 -4.23
N ARG A 50 -7.90 -4.15 -3.49
CA ARG A 50 -7.19 -2.90 -3.75
C ARG A 50 -5.67 -3.09 -3.70
N ASN A 51 -5.16 -3.84 -2.72
CA ASN A 51 -3.72 -4.11 -2.59
C ASN A 51 -3.19 -4.89 -3.80
N VAL A 52 -3.95 -5.86 -4.31
CA VAL A 52 -3.58 -6.61 -5.51
C VAL A 52 -3.55 -5.71 -6.74
N ASP A 53 -4.56 -4.88 -6.95
CA ASP A 53 -4.64 -3.98 -8.10
C ASP A 53 -3.49 -2.97 -8.14
N ILE A 54 -3.14 -2.39 -6.99
CA ILE A 54 -2.00 -1.47 -6.89
C ILE A 54 -0.69 -2.20 -7.16
N SER A 55 -0.51 -3.40 -6.58
CA SER A 55 0.69 -4.21 -6.81
C SER A 55 0.86 -4.58 -8.28
N MET A 56 -0.22 -4.96 -8.97
CA MET A 56 -0.19 -5.28 -10.40
C MET A 56 0.24 -4.07 -11.24
N LYS A 57 -0.28 -2.88 -10.97
CA LYS A 57 0.13 -1.64 -11.65
C LYS A 57 1.60 -1.29 -11.41
N LEU A 58 2.11 -1.52 -10.20
CA LEU A 58 3.53 -1.33 -9.91
C LEU A 58 4.40 -2.31 -10.71
N PHE A 59 3.98 -3.56 -10.82
CA PHE A 59 4.71 -4.57 -11.59
C PHE A 59 4.64 -4.27 -13.10
N GLU A 60 3.51 -3.85 -13.63
CA GLU A 60 3.38 -3.36 -15.01
C GLU A 60 4.32 -2.18 -15.27
N TRP A 61 4.42 -1.24 -14.32
CA TRP A 61 5.35 -0.12 -14.43
C TRP A 61 6.82 -0.61 -14.40
N ALA A 62 7.16 -1.54 -13.51
CA ALA A 62 8.50 -2.14 -13.46
C ALA A 62 8.88 -2.87 -14.76
N GLU A 63 7.90 -3.42 -15.47
CA GLU A 63 8.08 -4.11 -16.76
C GLU A 63 8.11 -3.16 -17.98
N ASN A 64 7.87 -1.85 -17.78
CA ASN A 64 7.99 -0.87 -18.86
C ASN A 64 9.40 -0.86 -19.44
N ASP A 65 9.50 -0.84 -20.78
CA ASP A 65 10.78 -0.97 -21.49
C ASP A 65 11.82 0.09 -21.10
N ARG A 66 11.37 1.32 -20.83
CA ARG A 66 12.27 2.41 -20.42
C ARG A 66 12.82 2.15 -19.01
N LEU A 67 11.96 1.81 -18.07
CA LEU A 67 12.37 1.53 -16.69
C LEU A 67 13.23 0.26 -16.59
N ARG A 68 12.93 -0.77 -17.40
CA ARG A 68 13.79 -1.97 -17.52
C ARG A 68 15.19 -1.64 -18.04
N ARG A 69 15.30 -0.74 -19.02
CA ARG A 69 16.61 -0.25 -19.49
C ARG A 69 17.33 0.52 -18.39
N ALA A 70 16.61 1.38 -17.65
CA ALA A 70 17.17 2.13 -16.53
C ALA A 70 17.69 1.19 -15.42
N PHE A 71 16.94 0.16 -15.03
CA PHE A 71 17.40 -0.84 -14.06
C PHE A 71 18.66 -1.55 -14.52
N ARG A 72 18.69 -2.03 -15.78
CA ARG A 72 19.86 -2.72 -16.33
C ARG A 72 21.06 -1.79 -16.35
N TRP A 73 20.90 -0.57 -16.81
CA TRP A 73 21.98 0.40 -16.87
C TRP A 73 22.52 0.73 -15.46
N VAL A 74 21.64 0.92 -14.47
CA VAL A 74 22.07 1.14 -13.08
C VAL A 74 22.81 -0.09 -12.55
N GLU A 75 22.40 -1.29 -12.87
CA GLU A 75 23.08 -2.51 -12.44
C GLU A 75 24.44 -2.73 -13.11
N GLU A 76 24.54 -2.53 -14.39
CA GLU A 76 25.69 -2.94 -15.18
C GLU A 76 26.71 -1.80 -15.36
N GLU A 77 26.26 -0.59 -15.64
CA GLU A 77 27.08 0.51 -16.09
C GLU A 77 27.25 1.64 -15.07
N PHE A 78 26.24 1.89 -14.22
CA PHE A 78 26.28 3.01 -13.30
C PHE A 78 27.46 2.89 -12.33
N ARG A 79 28.33 3.92 -12.36
CA ARG A 79 29.45 4.09 -11.40
C ARG A 79 29.42 5.53 -10.94
N PHE A 80 29.29 5.73 -9.66
CA PHE A 80 29.27 7.07 -9.07
C PHE A 80 30.58 7.28 -8.29
N GLU A 81 31.41 8.19 -8.76
CA GLU A 81 32.63 8.59 -8.09
C GLU A 81 32.44 9.91 -7.36
N ASP A 82 31.97 10.94 -8.10
CA ASP A 82 31.59 12.23 -7.58
C ASP A 82 30.52 12.89 -8.46
N TYR A 83 29.86 13.94 -7.93
CA TYR A 83 28.73 14.57 -8.60
C TYR A 83 29.12 15.41 -9.82
N GLU A 84 30.29 16.06 -9.80
CA GLU A 84 30.75 16.86 -10.90
C GLU A 84 31.15 16.00 -12.12
N LYS A 85 31.83 14.88 -11.87
CA LYS A 85 32.16 13.89 -12.91
C LYS A 85 30.87 13.32 -13.51
N TYR A 86 29.92 12.92 -12.68
CA TYR A 86 28.61 12.46 -13.11
C TYR A 86 27.91 13.48 -14.03
N LYS A 87 27.84 14.76 -13.62
CA LYS A 87 27.24 15.83 -14.44
C LYS A 87 27.95 16.00 -15.78
N ALA A 88 29.24 15.88 -15.83
CA ALA A 88 30.02 16.00 -17.08
C ALA A 88 29.75 14.83 -18.03
N GLU A 89 29.70 13.60 -17.53
CA GLU A 89 29.40 12.39 -18.31
C GLU A 89 27.96 12.40 -18.85
N VAL A 90 26.99 12.80 -18.02
CA VAL A 90 25.58 12.87 -18.35
C VAL A 90 25.26 13.94 -19.42
N LYS A 91 25.98 15.07 -19.44
CA LYS A 91 25.81 16.07 -20.52
C LYS A 91 26.09 15.52 -21.90
N SER A 92 26.86 14.44 -22.01
CA SER A 92 27.20 13.82 -23.29
C SER A 92 26.17 12.80 -23.79
N SER A 93 25.22 12.35 -22.93
CA SER A 93 24.24 11.31 -23.28
C SER A 93 22.88 11.58 -22.60
N PHE A 94 22.05 12.37 -23.27
CA PHE A 94 20.75 12.82 -22.76
C PHE A 94 19.79 11.69 -22.35
N GLU A 95 19.83 10.55 -23.06
CA GLU A 95 18.92 9.43 -22.81
C GLU A 95 19.24 8.69 -21.49
N VAL A 96 20.51 8.62 -21.12
CA VAL A 96 21.00 7.85 -19.97
C VAL A 96 21.01 8.70 -18.69
N SER A 97 20.99 10.03 -18.85
CA SER A 97 21.05 11.00 -17.75
C SER A 97 19.94 10.85 -16.71
N ASP A 98 18.77 10.41 -17.18
CA ASP A 98 17.57 10.33 -16.35
C ASP A 98 17.39 8.98 -15.63
N TYR A 99 18.14 7.95 -16.03
CA TYR A 99 17.95 6.60 -15.48
C TYR A 99 18.09 6.50 -13.96
N PRO A 100 19.08 7.13 -13.30
CA PRO A 100 19.13 7.13 -11.84
C PRO A 100 17.92 7.80 -11.19
N TYR A 101 17.40 8.87 -11.81
CA TYR A 101 16.17 9.54 -11.35
C TYR A 101 14.95 8.65 -11.52
N GLU A 102 14.81 7.96 -12.66
CA GLU A 102 13.67 7.08 -12.94
C GLU A 102 13.61 5.89 -11.98
N VAL A 103 14.77 5.25 -11.75
CA VAL A 103 14.87 4.15 -10.81
C VAL A 103 14.58 4.63 -9.38
N THR A 104 15.12 5.79 -8.99
CA THR A 104 14.85 6.38 -7.67
C THR A 104 13.37 6.74 -7.52
N ALA A 105 12.76 7.39 -8.52
CA ALA A 105 11.35 7.76 -8.49
C ALA A 105 10.42 6.54 -8.40
N PHE A 106 10.74 5.47 -9.10
CA PHE A 106 9.99 4.22 -9.01
C PHE A 106 10.02 3.65 -7.59
N PHE A 107 11.19 3.50 -6.98
CA PHE A 107 11.29 2.96 -5.63
C PHE A 107 10.82 3.96 -4.55
N GLU A 108 10.86 5.25 -4.82
CA GLU A 108 10.24 6.27 -3.96
C GLU A 108 8.72 6.08 -3.89
N GLU A 109 8.06 5.87 -5.05
CA GLU A 109 6.63 5.57 -5.10
C GLU A 109 6.29 4.24 -4.43
N VAL A 110 7.04 3.17 -4.72
CA VAL A 110 6.86 1.88 -4.03
C VAL A 110 7.00 2.04 -2.52
N GLY A 111 8.02 2.77 -2.07
CA GLY A 111 8.27 3.04 -0.65
C GLY A 111 7.14 3.84 0.00
N PHE A 112 6.63 4.86 -0.68
CA PHE A 112 5.48 5.63 -0.24
C PHE A 112 4.24 4.76 -0.05
N LEU A 113 3.92 3.90 -1.03
CA LEU A 113 2.75 3.02 -0.97
C LEU A 113 2.86 1.98 0.16
N VAL A 114 4.06 1.45 0.41
CA VAL A 114 4.34 0.57 1.55
C VAL A 114 4.26 1.33 2.88
N ASP A 115 4.78 2.55 2.97
CA ASP A 115 4.73 3.40 4.17
C ASP A 115 3.28 3.73 4.55
N LYS A 116 2.42 3.99 3.56
CA LYS A 116 0.99 4.27 3.73
C LYS A 116 0.12 3.02 3.87
N ARG A 117 0.70 1.83 3.82
CA ARG A 117 0.00 0.54 3.89
C ARG A 117 -1.04 0.36 2.77
N PHE A 118 -0.78 0.94 1.61
CA PHE A 118 -1.58 0.70 0.40
C PHE A 118 -1.16 -0.59 -0.29
N VAL A 119 0.08 -1.04 -0.03
CA VAL A 119 0.62 -2.32 -0.49
C VAL A 119 1.40 -2.96 0.65
N ASP A 120 1.27 -4.27 0.79
CA ASP A 120 2.00 -5.04 1.79
C ASP A 120 3.45 -5.28 1.35
N LEU A 121 4.38 -5.15 2.30
CA LEU A 121 5.81 -5.31 2.02
C LEU A 121 6.16 -6.72 1.54
N ASP A 122 5.50 -7.76 2.02
CA ASP A 122 5.72 -9.15 1.62
C ASP A 122 5.47 -9.37 0.13
N VAL A 123 4.40 -8.78 -0.40
CA VAL A 123 4.06 -8.82 -1.85
C VAL A 123 5.14 -8.14 -2.68
N ILE A 124 5.66 -7.01 -2.20
CA ILE A 124 6.73 -6.26 -2.88
C ILE A 124 8.06 -7.01 -2.78
N ASP A 125 8.41 -7.54 -1.61
CA ASP A 125 9.68 -8.21 -1.36
C ASP A 125 9.84 -9.48 -2.20
N ASP A 126 8.79 -10.25 -2.39
CA ASP A 126 8.82 -11.49 -3.18
C ASP A 126 9.24 -11.26 -4.64
N ARG A 127 8.94 -10.10 -5.24
CA ARG A 127 9.31 -9.78 -6.63
C ARG A 127 10.44 -8.76 -6.76
N LEU A 128 10.45 -7.75 -5.91
CA LEU A 128 11.34 -6.59 -6.05
C LEU A 128 12.42 -6.51 -4.95
N GLY A 129 12.35 -7.35 -3.91
CA GLY A 129 13.29 -7.30 -2.78
C GLY A 129 14.76 -7.23 -3.18
N PRO A 130 15.28 -8.17 -4.00
CA PRO A 130 16.66 -8.11 -4.47
C PRO A 130 17.00 -6.82 -5.24
N TYR A 131 16.07 -6.34 -6.08
CA TYR A 131 16.24 -5.09 -6.85
C TYR A 131 16.26 -3.85 -5.95
N ILE A 132 15.39 -3.80 -4.93
CA ILE A 132 15.40 -2.74 -3.92
C ILE A 132 16.77 -2.64 -3.26
N VAL A 133 17.31 -3.79 -2.85
CA VAL A 133 18.60 -3.85 -2.13
C VAL A 133 19.77 -3.49 -3.05
N SER A 134 19.82 -4.04 -4.26
CA SER A 134 20.92 -3.78 -5.19
C SER A 134 20.93 -2.33 -5.67
N ASN A 135 19.77 -1.81 -6.06
CA ASN A 135 19.68 -0.43 -6.57
C ASN A 135 19.92 0.61 -5.48
N TRP A 136 19.41 0.42 -4.25
CA TRP A 136 19.73 1.33 -3.16
C TRP A 136 21.22 1.44 -2.93
N LYS A 137 21.94 0.31 -2.79
CA LYS A 137 23.37 0.29 -2.54
C LYS A 137 24.19 1.02 -3.61
N LYS A 138 23.73 0.97 -4.86
CA LYS A 138 24.38 1.66 -5.98
C LYS A 138 24.07 3.14 -6.05
N LEU A 139 22.81 3.50 -5.81
CA LEU A 139 22.31 4.86 -5.96
C LEU A 139 22.48 5.72 -4.71
N GLU A 140 22.63 5.13 -3.52
CA GLU A 140 22.77 5.86 -2.25
C GLU A 140 23.83 6.96 -2.30
N PRO A 141 25.09 6.73 -2.76
CA PRO A 141 26.08 7.79 -2.82
C PRO A 141 25.66 8.97 -3.73
N TRP A 142 25.03 8.66 -4.85
CA TRP A 142 24.50 9.67 -5.78
C TRP A 142 23.30 10.42 -5.19
N ILE A 143 22.35 9.72 -4.55
CA ILE A 143 21.22 10.34 -3.86
C ILE A 143 21.70 11.31 -2.78
N MET A 144 22.69 10.91 -1.98
CA MET A 144 23.26 11.76 -0.92
C MET A 144 23.98 13.00 -1.49
N ALA A 145 24.73 12.85 -2.58
CA ALA A 145 25.36 13.97 -3.27
C ALA A 145 24.32 14.92 -3.86
N LEU A 146 23.23 14.38 -4.45
CA LEU A 146 22.14 15.17 -5.01
C LEU A 146 21.38 15.96 -3.94
N ARG A 147 21.09 15.35 -2.79
CA ARG A 147 20.50 16.05 -1.63
C ARG A 147 21.32 17.27 -1.24
N LYS A 148 22.63 17.09 -1.10
CA LYS A 148 23.55 18.19 -0.76
C LYS A 148 23.57 19.28 -1.81
N GLU A 149 23.59 18.92 -3.08
CA GLU A 149 23.61 19.87 -4.20
C GLU A 149 22.32 20.69 -4.30
N LYS A 150 21.17 20.05 -4.14
CA LYS A 150 19.85 20.68 -4.27
C LYS A 150 19.30 21.26 -2.96
N GLY A 151 19.90 20.95 -1.83
CA GLY A 151 19.38 21.31 -0.50
C GLY A 151 18.06 20.59 -0.17
N ASP A 152 17.80 19.44 -0.78
CA ASP A 152 16.58 18.65 -0.58
C ASP A 152 16.92 17.34 0.15
N GLU A 153 16.76 17.33 1.46
CA GLU A 153 16.99 16.18 2.32
C GLU A 153 15.95 15.05 2.14
N THR A 154 14.83 15.34 1.47
CA THR A 154 13.72 14.40 1.34
C THR A 154 13.81 13.51 0.10
N PHE A 155 14.61 13.88 -0.89
CA PHE A 155 14.78 13.11 -2.12
C PHE A 155 15.26 11.68 -1.84
N GLY A 156 14.53 10.65 -2.27
CA GLY A 156 14.84 9.24 -2.04
C GLY A 156 14.59 8.74 -0.60
N GLU A 157 13.79 9.47 0.21
CA GLU A 157 13.55 9.11 1.62
C GLU A 157 12.64 7.88 1.76
N HIS A 158 11.60 7.75 0.93
CA HIS A 158 10.75 6.56 0.93
C HIS A 158 11.51 5.34 0.38
N PHE A 159 12.39 5.53 -0.61
CA PHE A 159 13.26 4.47 -1.11
C PHE A 159 14.23 3.97 -0.02
N ARG A 160 14.84 4.89 0.75
CA ARG A 160 15.68 4.53 1.89
C ARG A 160 14.92 3.70 2.92
N ARG A 161 13.71 4.15 3.32
CA ARG A 161 12.88 3.42 4.27
C ARG A 161 12.43 2.06 3.73
N LEU A 162 12.11 1.99 2.44
CA LEU A 162 11.79 0.74 1.77
C LEU A 162 12.95 -0.25 1.86
N TYR A 163 14.16 0.19 1.52
CA TYR A 163 15.38 -0.62 1.65
C TYR A 163 15.58 -1.12 3.08
N GLU A 164 15.48 -0.25 4.09
CA GLU A 164 15.64 -0.63 5.50
C GLU A 164 14.58 -1.66 5.94
N LYS A 165 13.34 -1.52 5.50
CA LYS A 165 12.26 -2.48 5.78
C LYS A 165 12.51 -3.82 5.10
N THR A 166 12.90 -3.80 3.83
CA THR A 166 13.24 -4.99 3.03
C THR A 166 14.38 -5.77 3.68
N ILE A 167 15.49 -5.13 4.06
CA ILE A 167 16.59 -5.79 4.74
C ILE A 167 16.15 -6.43 6.08
N ARG A 168 15.33 -5.73 6.86
CA ARG A 168 14.80 -6.29 8.13
C ARG A 168 13.87 -7.47 7.89
N TYR A 169 13.07 -7.42 6.85
CA TYR A 169 12.15 -8.50 6.48
C TYR A 169 12.91 -9.75 6.02
N MET A 170 13.89 -9.59 5.12
CA MET A 170 14.72 -10.69 4.62
C MET A 170 15.53 -11.40 5.72
N ARG A 171 15.95 -10.67 6.76
CA ARG A 171 16.69 -11.27 7.91
C ARG A 171 15.82 -12.11 8.84
N ARG A 172 14.49 -11.99 8.74
CA ARG A 172 13.53 -12.70 9.61
C ARG A 172 12.94 -13.94 8.94
N ARG A 173 13.18 -14.09 7.65
CA ARG A 173 12.88 -15.31 6.89
C ARG A 173 13.97 -16.36 7.08
#